data_aa9d92ef3358799d51034672e4850e23
#
_entry.id   aa9d92ef3358799d51034672e4850e23
#
_cell.length_a   1.000
_cell.length_b   1.000
_cell.length_c   1.000
_cell.angle_alpha   90.00
_cell.angle_beta   90.00
_cell.angle_gamma   90.00
#
_symmetry.space_group_name_H-M   'P 1'
#
loop_
_entity.id
_entity.type
_entity.pdbx_description
1 polymer ?
#
loop_
_entity_poly.entity_id
_entity_poly.type
_entity_poly.pdbx_seq_one_letter_code
_entity_poly.pdbx_strand_id
1 'polypeptide(L)'
;QQGAISANELKWGLILMAVGSFFSGAFLIGIAYQSLTDLLAFAGLGILAIIAAITYTVGAKPYGYLGLGDLSVLLFFGLLGVGGTYYLQTHSIDSLITLPALGSGLLATAVLNINNLRDIEQDAKVGKNTLVVRIGPKKGRIYHCILLSVAALCYVLFAVSTAFSPWHFLFLLAFPLLLKHALFVYRSKEPAVLRPMLAQMSMISLFINILFSLGLLIG
;
A
#
# COMPACT_ATOMS: atom_id res chain seq x y z
N GLN A 1 -0.36 9.84 -23.47
CA GLN A 1 -1.05 8.64 -23.99
C GLN A 1 -0.51 8.39 -25.39
N GLN A 2 0.36 7.39 -25.51
CA GLN A 2 1.09 7.11 -26.76
C GLN A 2 0.32 6.21 -27.74
N GLY A 3 -0.98 5.89 -27.44
CA GLY A 3 -1.81 5.07 -28.33
C GLY A 3 -1.35 3.60 -28.48
N ALA A 4 -0.42 3.13 -27.62
CA ALA A 4 0.11 1.77 -27.68
C ALA A 4 -0.95 0.69 -27.36
N ILE A 5 -2.02 1.05 -26.64
CA ILE A 5 -3.14 0.17 -26.28
C ILE A 5 -4.44 0.90 -26.62
N SER A 6 -5.35 0.24 -27.32
CA SER A 6 -6.68 0.77 -27.61
C SER A 6 -7.58 0.74 -26.38
N ALA A 7 -8.62 1.58 -26.36
CA ALA A 7 -9.60 1.59 -25.27
C ALA A 7 -10.30 0.23 -25.08
N ASN A 8 -10.48 -0.51 -26.17
CA ASN A 8 -11.12 -1.84 -26.14
C ASN A 8 -10.19 -2.90 -25.54
N GLU A 9 -8.91 -2.90 -25.89
CA GLU A 9 -7.90 -3.77 -25.28
C GLU A 9 -7.76 -3.50 -23.78
N LEU A 10 -7.76 -2.21 -23.36
CA LEU A 10 -7.73 -1.85 -21.96
C LEU A 10 -8.97 -2.35 -21.20
N LYS A 11 -10.16 -2.23 -21.80
CA LYS A 11 -11.41 -2.73 -21.23
C LYS A 11 -11.38 -4.25 -21.04
N TRP A 12 -10.94 -5.01 -22.06
CA TRP A 12 -10.83 -6.47 -21.97
C TRP A 12 -9.77 -6.89 -20.96
N GLY A 13 -8.63 -6.18 -20.89
CA GLY A 13 -7.61 -6.40 -19.86
C GLY A 13 -8.17 -6.21 -18.45
N LEU A 14 -8.96 -5.16 -18.21
CA LEU A 14 -9.60 -4.90 -16.92
C LEU A 14 -10.61 -6.00 -16.55
N ILE A 15 -11.45 -6.43 -17.50
CA ILE A 15 -12.41 -7.52 -17.30
C ILE A 15 -11.67 -8.82 -16.95
N LEU A 16 -10.63 -9.17 -17.70
CA LEU A 16 -9.83 -10.38 -17.47
C LEU A 16 -9.22 -10.37 -16.07
N MET A 17 -8.63 -9.25 -15.67
CA MET A 17 -8.03 -9.09 -14.32
C MET A 17 -9.09 -9.17 -13.22
N ALA A 18 -10.26 -8.56 -13.40
CA ALA A 18 -11.34 -8.60 -12.41
C ALA A 18 -11.88 -10.04 -12.26
N VAL A 19 -12.11 -10.74 -13.35
CA VAL A 19 -12.57 -12.14 -13.37
C VAL A 19 -11.50 -13.05 -12.75
N GLY A 20 -10.24 -12.90 -13.14
CA GLY A 20 -9.13 -13.67 -12.56
C GLY A 20 -8.99 -13.45 -11.06
N SER A 21 -9.07 -12.20 -10.59
CA SER A 21 -9.04 -11.86 -9.17
C SER A 21 -10.22 -12.46 -8.40
N PHE A 22 -11.43 -12.43 -8.99
CA PHE A 22 -12.61 -13.04 -8.38
C PHE A 22 -12.44 -14.54 -8.18
N PHE A 23 -12.06 -15.28 -9.24
CA PHE A 23 -11.90 -16.73 -9.15
C PHE A 23 -10.73 -17.15 -8.25
N SER A 24 -9.59 -16.44 -8.32
CA SER A 24 -8.45 -16.66 -7.44
C SER A 24 -8.82 -16.41 -5.97
N GLY A 25 -9.50 -15.30 -5.69
CA GLY A 25 -9.97 -14.97 -4.35
C GLY A 25 -10.99 -15.98 -3.82
N ALA A 26 -11.99 -16.37 -4.65
CA ALA A 26 -12.98 -17.37 -4.29
C ALA A 26 -12.34 -18.73 -3.98
N PHE A 27 -11.35 -19.15 -4.77
CA PHE A 27 -10.60 -20.39 -4.52
C PHE A 27 -9.84 -20.34 -3.20
N LEU A 28 -9.10 -19.25 -2.92
CA LEU A 28 -8.35 -19.08 -1.69
C LEU A 28 -9.27 -19.05 -0.46
N ILE A 29 -10.38 -18.31 -0.52
CA ILE A 29 -11.37 -18.27 0.55
C ILE A 29 -11.99 -19.67 0.75
N GLY A 30 -12.31 -20.37 -0.33
CA GLY A 30 -12.88 -21.71 -0.30
C GLY A 30 -11.99 -22.76 0.38
N ILE A 31 -10.65 -22.56 0.34
CA ILE A 31 -9.70 -23.42 1.06
C ILE A 31 -9.54 -22.99 2.53
N ALA A 32 -9.56 -21.69 2.80
CA ALA A 32 -9.16 -21.12 4.08
C ALA A 32 -10.31 -20.93 5.07
N TYR A 33 -11.60 -20.89 4.63
CA TYR A 33 -12.71 -20.65 5.54
C TYR A 33 -12.93 -21.80 6.53
N GLN A 34 -13.30 -21.49 7.77
CA GLN A 34 -13.66 -22.46 8.79
C GLN A 34 -15.13 -22.38 9.23
N SER A 35 -15.78 -21.26 8.91
CA SER A 35 -17.18 -21.01 9.25
C SER A 35 -17.92 -20.33 8.11
N LEU A 36 -19.25 -20.43 8.10
CA LEU A 36 -20.06 -19.70 7.14
C LEU A 36 -19.89 -18.18 7.30
N THR A 37 -19.65 -17.72 8.51
CA THR A 37 -19.38 -16.30 8.80
C THR A 37 -18.08 -15.84 8.12
N ASP A 38 -16.99 -16.63 8.22
CA ASP A 38 -15.74 -16.34 7.53
C ASP A 38 -15.92 -16.29 6.02
N LEU A 39 -16.62 -17.29 5.47
CA LEU A 39 -16.88 -17.36 4.03
C LEU A 39 -17.62 -16.10 3.55
N LEU A 40 -18.69 -15.71 4.23
CA LEU A 40 -19.49 -14.54 3.85
C LEU A 40 -18.72 -13.23 4.07
N ALA A 41 -17.98 -13.11 5.16
CA ALA A 41 -17.17 -11.93 5.44
C ALA A 41 -16.09 -11.71 4.37
N PHE A 42 -15.28 -12.74 4.08
CA PHE A 42 -14.22 -12.62 3.08
C PHE A 42 -14.72 -12.52 1.66
N ALA A 43 -15.81 -13.21 1.31
CA ALA A 43 -16.47 -13.02 0.01
C ALA A 43 -16.97 -11.58 -0.15
N GLY A 44 -17.61 -11.03 0.87
CA GLY A 44 -18.06 -9.63 0.89
C GLY A 44 -16.88 -8.64 0.78
N LEU A 45 -15.81 -8.84 1.55
CA LEU A 45 -14.60 -8.01 1.48
C LEU A 45 -13.93 -8.10 0.11
N GLY A 46 -13.86 -9.28 -0.50
CA GLY A 46 -13.31 -9.48 -1.85
C GLY A 46 -14.12 -8.74 -2.92
N ILE A 47 -15.44 -8.83 -2.87
CA ILE A 47 -16.34 -8.08 -3.78
C ILE A 47 -16.17 -6.58 -3.58
N LEU A 48 -16.15 -6.10 -2.33
CA LEU A 48 -15.92 -4.69 -2.01
C LEU A 48 -14.56 -4.21 -2.51
N ALA A 49 -13.51 -5.02 -2.39
CA ALA A 49 -12.18 -4.70 -2.90
C ALA A 49 -12.17 -4.55 -4.43
N ILE A 50 -12.87 -5.43 -5.16
CA ILE A 50 -13.01 -5.32 -6.62
C ILE A 50 -13.78 -4.05 -7.00
N ILE A 51 -14.90 -3.78 -6.33
CA ILE A 51 -15.69 -2.56 -6.55
C ILE A 51 -14.84 -1.33 -6.26
N ALA A 52 -14.09 -1.32 -5.15
CA ALA A 52 -13.20 -0.22 -4.80
C ALA A 52 -12.10 -0.02 -5.85
N ALA A 53 -11.48 -1.09 -6.35
CA ALA A 53 -10.46 -1.01 -7.40
C ALA A 53 -11.01 -0.40 -8.71
N ILE A 54 -12.22 -0.79 -9.11
CA ILE A 54 -12.89 -0.23 -10.30
C ILE A 54 -13.24 1.24 -10.08
N THR A 55 -13.91 1.57 -8.99
CA THR A 55 -14.41 2.93 -8.69
C THR A 55 -13.30 3.90 -8.30
N TYR A 56 -12.09 3.40 -8.03
CA TYR A 56 -10.88 4.22 -7.85
C TYR A 56 -10.60 5.09 -9.07
N THR A 57 -10.80 4.54 -10.29
CA THR A 57 -10.45 5.20 -11.55
C THR A 57 -11.64 5.39 -12.49
N VAL A 58 -12.68 4.54 -12.38
CA VAL A 58 -13.83 4.49 -13.30
C VAL A 58 -15.07 5.08 -12.64
N GLY A 59 -15.86 5.84 -13.41
CA GLY A 59 -17.13 6.42 -12.97
C GLY A 59 -17.16 7.94 -13.13
N ALA A 60 -18.31 8.55 -12.81
CA ALA A 60 -18.51 10.00 -12.95
C ALA A 60 -17.67 10.81 -11.93
N LYS A 61 -17.38 10.23 -10.76
CA LYS A 61 -16.55 10.83 -9.71
C LYS A 61 -15.65 9.74 -9.09
N PRO A 62 -14.57 9.32 -9.79
CA PRO A 62 -13.66 8.31 -9.26
C PRO A 62 -13.06 8.80 -7.93
N TYR A 63 -13.08 7.96 -6.89
CA TYR A 63 -12.65 8.43 -5.57
C TYR A 63 -11.13 8.66 -5.48
N GLY A 64 -10.33 8.06 -6.36
CA GLY A 64 -8.91 8.39 -6.52
C GLY A 64 -8.67 9.84 -6.93
N TYR A 65 -9.65 10.46 -7.62
CA TYR A 65 -9.64 11.87 -7.99
C TYR A 65 -10.10 12.79 -6.84
N LEU A 66 -10.70 12.22 -5.80
CA LEU A 66 -11.17 12.95 -4.62
C LEU A 66 -10.15 12.99 -3.48
N GLY A 67 -8.90 12.57 -3.72
CA GLY A 67 -7.85 12.57 -2.70
C GLY A 67 -7.98 11.46 -1.64
N LEU A 68 -8.79 10.44 -1.90
CA LEU A 68 -9.00 9.30 -1.01
C LEU A 68 -8.04 8.13 -1.30
N GLY A 69 -7.09 8.31 -2.23
CA GLY A 69 -6.15 7.28 -2.64
C GLY A 69 -5.26 6.80 -1.50
N ASP A 70 -4.72 7.73 -0.70
CA ASP A 70 -3.85 7.41 0.43
C ASP A 70 -4.55 6.54 1.47
N LEU A 71 -5.79 6.90 1.83
CA LEU A 71 -6.62 6.10 2.74
C LEU A 71 -6.93 4.72 2.15
N SER A 72 -7.27 4.66 0.87
CA SER A 72 -7.55 3.40 0.16
C SER A 72 -6.34 2.47 0.20
N VAL A 73 -5.15 2.97 -0.13
CA VAL A 73 -3.93 2.17 -0.10
C VAL A 73 -3.63 1.68 1.32
N LEU A 74 -3.75 2.54 2.33
CA LEU A 74 -3.55 2.14 3.72
C LEU A 74 -4.50 1.02 4.15
N LEU A 75 -5.78 1.12 3.80
CA LEU A 75 -6.79 0.12 4.15
C LEU A 75 -6.57 -1.20 3.41
N PHE A 76 -6.42 -1.16 2.09
CA PHE A 76 -6.37 -2.39 1.28
C PHE A 76 -5.00 -3.08 1.32
N PHE A 77 -3.90 -2.34 1.30
CA PHE A 77 -2.55 -2.92 1.31
C PHE A 77 -1.98 -3.11 2.73
N GLY A 78 -2.49 -2.36 3.70
CA GLY A 78 -2.13 -2.50 5.11
C GLY A 78 -3.12 -3.37 5.85
N LEU A 79 -4.20 -2.75 6.35
CA LEU A 79 -5.10 -3.39 7.30
C LEU A 79 -5.76 -4.65 6.72
N LEU A 80 -6.32 -4.58 5.52
CA LEU A 80 -6.97 -5.73 4.90
C LEU A 80 -5.95 -6.76 4.37
N GLY A 81 -4.90 -6.30 3.69
CA GLY A 81 -3.89 -7.18 3.11
C GLY A 81 -3.13 -7.95 4.19
N VAL A 82 -2.55 -7.28 5.17
CA VAL A 82 -1.78 -7.93 6.25
C VAL A 82 -2.70 -8.54 7.30
N GLY A 83 -3.64 -7.76 7.85
CA GLY A 83 -4.53 -8.23 8.91
C GLY A 83 -5.48 -9.32 8.44
N GLY A 84 -6.03 -9.21 7.23
CA GLY A 84 -6.89 -10.24 6.64
C GLY A 84 -6.13 -11.53 6.36
N THR A 85 -4.90 -11.45 5.83
CA THR A 85 -4.04 -12.62 5.62
C THR A 85 -3.69 -13.29 6.94
N TYR A 86 -3.33 -12.51 7.97
CA TYR A 86 -3.08 -13.04 9.31
C TYR A 86 -4.29 -13.79 9.84
N TYR A 87 -5.50 -13.20 9.77
CA TYR A 87 -6.72 -13.86 10.21
C TYR A 87 -6.99 -15.17 9.47
N LEU A 88 -6.82 -15.19 8.13
CA LEU A 88 -7.02 -16.42 7.34
C LEU A 88 -6.07 -17.55 7.72
N GLN A 89 -4.89 -17.24 8.28
CA GLN A 89 -3.91 -18.24 8.70
C GLN A 89 -4.11 -18.68 10.16
N THR A 90 -4.54 -17.78 11.03
CA THR A 90 -4.61 -18.03 12.49
C THR A 90 -6.02 -18.19 13.02
N HIS A 91 -7.03 -17.76 12.28
CA HIS A 91 -8.43 -17.64 12.69
C HIS A 91 -8.63 -16.88 14.00
N SER A 92 -7.69 -15.99 14.31
CA SER A 92 -7.70 -15.13 15.50
C SER A 92 -7.40 -13.68 15.13
N ILE A 93 -7.90 -12.76 15.95
CA ILE A 93 -7.58 -11.33 15.83
C ILE A 93 -6.66 -10.98 16.99
N ASP A 94 -5.39 -10.74 16.67
CA ASP A 94 -4.45 -10.17 17.61
C ASP A 94 -4.32 -8.68 17.32
N SER A 95 -4.60 -7.83 18.31
CA SER A 95 -4.48 -6.38 18.16
C SER A 95 -3.06 -5.92 17.81
N LEU A 96 -2.05 -6.69 18.19
CA LEU A 96 -0.65 -6.36 17.93
C LEU A 96 -0.33 -6.39 16.44
N ILE A 97 -1.01 -7.24 15.64
CA ILE A 97 -0.82 -7.31 14.17
C ILE A 97 -1.19 -5.99 13.48
N THR A 98 -1.99 -5.14 14.12
CA THR A 98 -2.33 -3.82 13.58
C THR A 98 -1.07 -2.97 13.35
N LEU A 99 -0.03 -3.13 14.15
CA LEU A 99 1.23 -2.39 13.99
C LEU A 99 1.94 -2.71 12.67
N PRO A 100 2.30 -3.97 12.34
CA PRO A 100 2.91 -4.28 11.05
C PRO A 100 1.95 -4.05 9.88
N ALA A 101 0.64 -4.20 10.07
CA ALA A 101 -0.35 -3.87 9.05
C ALA A 101 -0.34 -2.37 8.71
N LEU A 102 -0.33 -1.50 9.72
CA LEU A 102 -0.15 -0.06 9.51
C LEU A 102 1.21 0.26 8.91
N GLY A 103 2.29 -0.36 9.41
CA GLY A 103 3.64 -0.16 8.90
C GLY A 103 3.74 -0.45 7.39
N SER A 104 3.28 -1.63 6.97
CA SER A 104 3.26 -2.03 5.56
C SER A 104 2.34 -1.13 4.71
N GLY A 105 1.15 -0.82 5.22
CA GLY A 105 0.20 0.07 4.55
C GLY A 105 0.74 1.50 4.38
N LEU A 106 1.46 2.04 5.36
CA LEU A 106 2.09 3.37 5.28
C LEU A 106 3.25 3.37 4.28
N LEU A 107 4.05 2.30 4.19
CA LEU A 107 5.08 2.16 3.15
C LEU A 107 4.45 2.11 1.75
N ALA A 108 3.34 1.38 1.57
CA ALA A 108 2.59 1.37 0.32
C ALA A 108 2.01 2.75 -0.02
N THR A 109 1.49 3.47 0.98
CA THR A 109 1.01 4.86 0.84
C THR A 109 2.15 5.81 0.47
N ALA A 110 3.37 5.59 0.99
CA ALA A 110 4.55 6.36 0.60
C ALA A 110 4.93 6.14 -0.88
N VAL A 111 4.76 4.93 -1.42
CA VAL A 111 4.91 4.67 -2.86
C VAL A 111 3.89 5.48 -3.66
N LEU A 112 2.62 5.48 -3.26
CA LEU A 112 1.58 6.30 -3.89
C LEU A 112 1.90 7.79 -3.78
N ASN A 113 2.42 8.25 -2.63
CA ASN A 113 2.79 9.65 -2.43
C ASN A 113 3.90 10.10 -3.39
N ILE A 114 4.92 9.26 -3.65
CA ILE A 114 5.93 9.56 -4.68
C ILE A 114 5.31 9.67 -6.06
N ASN A 115 4.39 8.76 -6.40
CA ASN A 115 3.65 8.83 -7.67
C ASN A 115 2.90 10.17 -7.80
N ASN A 116 2.17 10.56 -6.77
CA ASN A 116 1.40 11.80 -6.75
C ASN A 116 2.30 13.06 -6.75
N LEU A 117 3.46 13.03 -6.06
CA LEU A 117 4.44 14.12 -6.10
C LEU A 117 5.07 14.29 -7.48
N ARG A 118 5.37 13.17 -8.16
CA ARG A 118 5.91 13.18 -9.52
C ARG A 118 4.92 13.76 -10.52
N ASP A 119 3.65 13.41 -10.38
CA ASP A 119 2.62 13.71 -11.36
C ASP A 119 1.75 14.93 -10.97
N ILE A 120 2.14 15.70 -9.93
CA ILE A 120 1.33 16.76 -9.31
C ILE A 120 0.79 17.78 -10.32
N GLU A 121 1.61 18.21 -11.28
CA GLU A 121 1.20 19.19 -12.29
C GLU A 121 0.21 18.60 -13.29
N GLN A 122 0.43 17.33 -13.70
CA GLN A 122 -0.44 16.64 -14.63
C GLN A 122 -1.78 16.30 -13.97
N ASP A 123 -1.75 15.81 -12.72
CA ASP A 123 -2.94 15.48 -11.94
C ASP A 123 -3.82 16.74 -11.75
N ALA A 124 -3.23 17.89 -11.42
CA ALA A 124 -3.94 19.14 -11.30
C ALA A 124 -4.61 19.59 -12.62
N LYS A 125 -3.91 19.45 -13.76
CA LYS A 125 -4.43 19.83 -15.09
C LYS A 125 -5.65 18.99 -15.50
N VAL A 126 -5.71 17.73 -15.11
CA VAL A 126 -6.84 16.83 -15.44
C VAL A 126 -7.91 16.77 -14.34
N GLY A 127 -7.85 17.68 -13.36
CA GLY A 127 -8.83 17.76 -12.27
C GLY A 127 -8.72 16.65 -11.23
N LYS A 128 -7.61 15.91 -11.19
CA LYS A 128 -7.37 14.88 -10.18
C LYS A 128 -6.79 15.52 -8.93
N ASN A 129 -7.66 15.74 -7.93
CA ASN A 129 -7.37 16.41 -6.68
C ASN A 129 -6.80 15.44 -5.63
N THR A 130 -5.61 14.86 -5.89
CA THR A 130 -4.91 14.02 -4.91
C THR A 130 -4.56 14.82 -3.64
N LEU A 131 -4.24 14.10 -2.55
CA LEU A 131 -3.82 14.77 -1.31
C LEU A 131 -2.66 15.76 -1.58
N VAL A 132 -1.67 15.35 -2.39
CA VAL A 132 -0.50 16.19 -2.73
C VAL A 132 -0.89 17.42 -3.53
N VAL A 133 -1.84 17.32 -4.47
CA VAL A 133 -2.37 18.48 -5.21
C VAL A 133 -3.01 19.48 -4.25
N ARG A 134 -3.75 18.99 -3.23
CA ARG A 134 -4.43 19.87 -2.25
C ARG A 134 -3.48 20.57 -1.29
N ILE A 135 -2.47 19.87 -0.77
CA ILE A 135 -1.56 20.42 0.24
C ILE A 135 -0.33 21.09 -0.36
N GLY A 136 -0.10 20.87 -1.65
CA GLY A 136 1.05 21.38 -2.39
C GLY A 136 2.33 20.55 -2.21
N PRO A 137 3.32 20.75 -3.12
CA PRO A 137 4.49 19.86 -3.21
C PRO A 137 5.40 19.92 -1.98
N LYS A 138 5.50 21.07 -1.30
CA LYS A 138 6.32 21.21 -0.08
C LYS A 138 5.77 20.38 1.06
N LYS A 139 4.46 20.51 1.34
CA LYS A 139 3.79 19.72 2.39
C LYS A 139 3.70 18.24 2.02
N GLY A 140 3.55 17.93 0.71
CA GLY A 140 3.56 16.54 0.22
C GLY A 140 4.89 15.81 0.49
N ARG A 141 6.04 16.50 0.40
CA ARG A 141 7.35 15.96 0.77
C ARG A 141 7.51 15.76 2.29
N ILE A 142 7.00 16.68 3.09
CA ILE A 142 6.97 16.52 4.56
C ILE A 142 6.09 15.33 4.93
N TYR A 143 4.91 15.23 4.33
CA TYR A 143 3.99 14.10 4.50
C TYR A 143 4.66 12.77 4.15
N HIS A 144 5.46 12.71 3.07
CA HIS A 144 6.26 11.54 2.74
C HIS A 144 7.17 11.11 3.90
N CYS A 145 7.92 12.05 4.49
CA CYS A 145 8.79 11.76 5.62
C CYS A 145 7.98 11.28 6.84
N ILE A 146 6.80 11.85 7.09
CA ILE A 146 5.91 11.41 8.17
C ILE A 146 5.45 9.97 7.94
N LEU A 147 5.01 9.61 6.73
CA LEU A 147 4.62 8.25 6.39
C LEU A 147 5.73 7.25 6.71
N LEU A 148 6.96 7.54 6.29
CA LEU A 148 8.12 6.67 6.53
C LEU A 148 8.48 6.57 8.02
N SER A 149 8.44 7.68 8.75
CA SER A 149 8.74 7.71 10.18
C SER A 149 7.71 6.93 11.00
N VAL A 150 6.42 7.10 10.69
CA VAL A 150 5.34 6.37 11.39
C VAL A 150 5.38 4.88 11.02
N ALA A 151 5.65 4.53 9.76
CA ALA A 151 5.84 3.14 9.37
C ALA A 151 6.98 2.48 10.14
N ALA A 152 8.14 3.14 10.21
CA ALA A 152 9.29 2.67 10.97
C ALA A 152 8.96 2.47 12.46
N LEU A 153 8.24 3.43 13.05
CA LEU A 153 7.78 3.36 14.44
C LEU A 153 6.86 2.16 14.67
N CYS A 154 5.93 1.88 13.76
CA CYS A 154 5.04 0.72 13.87
C CYS A 154 5.82 -0.60 13.93
N TYR A 155 6.81 -0.81 13.06
CA TYR A 155 7.64 -2.01 13.09
C TYR A 155 8.47 -2.11 14.37
N VAL A 156 9.07 -1.00 14.84
CA VAL A 156 9.82 -0.97 16.10
C VAL A 156 8.91 -1.29 17.28
N LEU A 157 7.74 -0.67 17.37
CA LEU A 157 6.78 -0.93 18.45
C LEU A 157 6.34 -2.40 18.46
N PHE A 158 6.09 -2.99 17.29
CA PHE A 158 5.79 -4.42 17.21
C PHE A 158 6.95 -5.26 17.74
N ALA A 159 8.18 -5.01 17.28
CA ALA A 159 9.37 -5.78 17.68
C ALA A 159 9.66 -5.70 19.18
N VAL A 160 9.39 -4.56 19.83
CA VAL A 160 9.57 -4.42 21.30
C VAL A 160 8.39 -4.97 22.11
N SER A 161 7.21 -5.13 21.49
CA SER A 161 6.01 -5.66 22.14
C SER A 161 5.88 -7.17 22.08
N THR A 162 6.66 -7.83 21.22
CA THR A 162 6.76 -9.30 21.14
C THR A 162 7.82 -9.83 22.10
N ALA A 163 7.87 -11.16 22.32
CA ALA A 163 8.94 -11.78 23.07
C ALA A 163 10.30 -11.34 22.48
N PHE A 164 11.22 -10.90 23.35
CA PHE A 164 12.48 -10.31 22.90
C PHE A 164 13.31 -11.31 22.09
N SER A 165 13.57 -10.95 20.83
CA SER A 165 14.60 -11.57 20.00
C SER A 165 15.33 -10.47 19.20
N PRO A 166 16.67 -10.49 19.15
CA PRO A 166 17.41 -9.52 18.34
C PRO A 166 17.09 -9.62 16.85
N TRP A 167 16.65 -10.78 16.39
CA TRP A 167 16.25 -11.01 15.01
C TRP A 167 14.99 -10.23 14.60
N HIS A 168 14.09 -9.91 15.53
CA HIS A 168 12.92 -9.09 15.28
C HIS A 168 13.28 -7.69 14.76
N PHE A 169 14.52 -7.24 14.96
CA PHE A 169 15.05 -5.95 14.48
C PHE A 169 15.80 -6.05 13.15
N LEU A 170 15.79 -7.19 12.47
CA LEU A 170 16.53 -7.39 11.21
C LEU A 170 16.15 -6.33 10.14
N PHE A 171 14.90 -5.89 10.11
CA PHE A 171 14.42 -4.83 9.21
C PHE A 171 15.15 -3.49 9.36
N LEU A 172 15.79 -3.21 10.51
CA LEU A 172 16.57 -2.00 10.71
C LEU A 172 17.75 -1.89 9.75
N LEU A 173 18.24 -3.00 9.17
CA LEU A 173 19.26 -3.00 8.14
C LEU A 173 18.86 -2.22 6.88
N ALA A 174 17.54 -2.07 6.64
CA ALA A 174 17.04 -1.24 5.54
C ALA A 174 16.93 0.25 5.87
N PHE A 175 17.05 0.66 7.13
CA PHE A 175 16.86 2.05 7.56
C PHE A 175 17.83 3.05 6.95
N PRO A 176 19.11 2.75 6.73
CA PRO A 176 20.00 3.67 6.02
C PRO A 176 19.51 3.99 4.60
N LEU A 177 18.94 3.01 3.89
CA LEU A 177 18.34 3.21 2.57
C LEU A 177 17.07 4.05 2.66
N LEU A 178 16.23 3.77 3.65
CA LEU A 178 14.99 4.51 3.90
C LEU A 178 15.29 5.98 4.22
N LEU A 179 16.28 6.25 5.08
CA LEU A 179 16.69 7.59 5.44
C LEU A 179 17.27 8.36 4.24
N LYS A 180 18.15 7.71 3.45
CA LYS A 180 18.70 8.30 2.23
C LYS A 180 17.60 8.68 1.25
N HIS A 181 16.63 7.79 1.06
CA HIS A 181 15.46 8.03 0.23
C HIS A 181 14.63 9.23 0.74
N ALA A 182 14.28 9.23 2.03
CA ALA A 182 13.51 10.31 2.65
C ALA A 182 14.18 11.68 2.48
N LEU A 183 15.49 11.75 2.75
CA LEU A 183 16.28 12.98 2.62
C LEU A 183 16.34 13.45 1.16
N PHE A 184 16.49 12.53 0.20
CA PHE A 184 16.47 12.88 -1.21
C PHE A 184 15.12 13.48 -1.61
N VAL A 185 14.00 12.82 -1.28
CA VAL A 185 12.65 13.30 -1.60
C VAL A 185 12.38 14.64 -0.93
N TYR A 186 12.77 14.82 0.33
CA TYR A 186 12.59 16.06 1.08
C TYR A 186 13.31 17.26 0.41
N ARG A 187 14.54 17.04 -0.07
CA ARG A 187 15.38 18.08 -0.70
C ARG A 187 15.03 18.35 -2.15
N SER A 188 14.41 17.41 -2.84
CA SER A 188 14.08 17.51 -4.26
C SER A 188 12.97 18.54 -4.48
N LYS A 189 13.20 19.52 -5.36
CA LYS A 189 12.22 20.56 -5.69
C LYS A 189 11.46 20.23 -6.97
N GLU A 190 12.07 19.55 -7.91
CA GLU A 190 11.52 19.28 -9.24
C GLU A 190 10.83 17.92 -9.27
N PRO A 191 9.57 17.84 -9.76
CA PRO A 191 8.83 16.57 -9.86
C PRO A 191 9.54 15.50 -10.71
N ALA A 192 10.21 15.91 -11.80
CA ALA A 192 10.84 15.01 -12.75
C ALA A 192 11.94 14.11 -12.11
N VAL A 193 12.67 14.63 -11.11
CA VAL A 193 13.74 13.89 -10.43
C VAL A 193 13.20 12.77 -9.53
N LEU A 194 11.88 12.75 -9.25
CA LEU A 194 11.23 11.72 -8.45
C LEU A 194 10.89 10.45 -9.26
N ARG A 195 11.05 10.44 -10.58
CA ARG A 195 10.76 9.24 -11.42
C ARG A 195 11.46 7.97 -10.93
N PRO A 196 12.78 7.94 -10.70
CA PRO A 196 13.47 6.75 -10.20
C PRO A 196 13.10 6.44 -8.74
N MET A 197 12.62 7.42 -7.99
CA MET A 197 12.28 7.25 -6.57
C MET A 197 11.05 6.36 -6.37
N LEU A 198 10.16 6.24 -7.36
CA LEU A 198 9.02 5.33 -7.29
C LEU A 198 9.48 3.87 -7.19
N ALA A 199 10.33 3.44 -8.11
CA ALA A 199 10.90 2.09 -8.08
C ALA A 199 11.75 1.87 -6.82
N GLN A 200 12.56 2.86 -6.44
CA GLN A 200 13.38 2.79 -5.23
C GLN A 200 12.52 2.60 -3.97
N MET A 201 11.44 3.39 -3.81
CA MET A 201 10.56 3.26 -2.64
C MET A 201 9.87 1.89 -2.60
N SER A 202 9.41 1.38 -3.76
CA SER A 202 8.82 0.04 -3.86
C SER A 202 9.81 -1.05 -3.43
N MET A 203 11.07 -0.96 -3.87
CA MET A 203 12.12 -1.92 -3.49
C MET A 203 12.48 -1.82 -2.00
N ILE A 204 12.56 -0.61 -1.45
CA ILE A 204 12.80 -0.41 -0.01
C ILE A 204 11.65 -1.00 0.81
N SER A 205 10.40 -0.75 0.41
CA SER A 205 9.21 -1.32 1.06
C SER A 205 9.26 -2.85 1.05
N LEU A 206 9.53 -3.46 -0.11
CA LEU A 206 9.69 -4.91 -0.23
C LEU A 206 10.81 -5.44 0.68
N PHE A 207 11.96 -4.79 0.67
CA PHE A 207 13.12 -5.21 1.47
C PHE A 207 12.85 -5.13 2.98
N ILE A 208 12.21 -4.06 3.47
CA ILE A 208 11.78 -3.93 4.87
C ILE A 208 10.85 -5.09 5.24
N ASN A 209 9.83 -5.37 4.43
CA ASN A 209 8.86 -6.43 4.72
C ASN A 209 9.50 -7.83 4.68
N ILE A 210 10.43 -8.09 3.75
CA ILE A 210 11.17 -9.35 3.71
C ILE A 210 12.03 -9.52 4.96
N LEU A 211 12.82 -8.50 5.33
CA LEU A 211 13.68 -8.57 6.51
C LEU A 211 12.86 -8.70 7.80
N PHE A 212 11.72 -7.99 7.90
CA PHE A 212 10.80 -8.13 9.02
C PHE A 212 10.26 -9.55 9.13
N SER A 213 9.77 -10.13 8.03
CA SER A 213 9.24 -11.50 8.00
C SER A 213 10.33 -12.53 8.32
N LEU A 214 11.53 -12.38 7.76
CA LEU A 214 12.68 -13.26 8.09
C LEU A 214 13.06 -13.14 9.56
N GLY A 215 13.06 -11.94 10.12
CA GLY A 215 13.33 -11.72 11.54
C GLY A 215 12.37 -12.46 12.45
N LEU A 216 11.08 -12.49 12.09
CA LEU A 216 10.05 -13.25 12.83
C LEU A 216 10.16 -14.77 12.66
N LEU A 217 10.69 -15.25 11.53
CA LEU A 217 10.85 -16.69 11.28
C LEU A 217 12.07 -17.27 12.00
N ILE A 218 13.11 -16.44 12.24
CA ILE A 218 14.37 -16.89 12.86
C ILE A 218 14.34 -16.70 14.38
N GLY A 219 13.59 -15.70 14.86
CA GLY A 219 13.50 -15.30 16.27
C GLY A 219 12.40 -15.97 17.01
#